data_4d9a8fc0621f08801071b54308b60d01
#
_entry.id   4d9a8fc0621f08801071b54308b60d01
#
_cell.length_a   1.000
_cell.length_b   1.000
_cell.length_c   1.000
_cell.angle_alpha   90.00
_cell.angle_beta   90.00
_cell.angle_gamma   90.00
#
_symmetry.space_group_name_H-M   'P 1'
#
loop_
_entity.id
_entity.type
_entity.pdbx_description
1 polymer ?
#
loop_
_entity_poly.entity_id
_entity_poly.type
_entity_poly.pdbx_seq_one_letter_code
_entity_poly.pdbx_strand_id
1 'polypeptide(L)'
;MIKINNLTKKYKDKLAVDNLNLEIKTGELFSLLGTNGAGKTTTIKMLSTLILPTSGEVDINNLDLVKDSSKIKEIINISPQETAVASNLTVLENLYFMAGIYQIPNKEDKIKELIKLFKLEEVLKQKAKTLSGGYQRKLSIAISLINNPKILFLDEPTLGLDVISRHDLWKVIELLKGKTTIILTTHYMEEAEVLSDRIGIMNKGKLIELGTSKELIKKAKTKNFEDAFIKIIEEDNNENTNIC
;
A
#
# COMPACT_ATOMS: atom_id res chain seq x y z
N MET A 1 14.79 -3.70 -1.38
CA MET A 1 14.92 -3.13 -0.02
C MET A 1 14.63 -1.64 -0.09
N ILE A 2 13.90 -1.09 0.88
CA ILE A 2 13.62 0.34 1.00
C ILE A 2 14.20 0.80 2.33
N LYS A 3 15.01 1.87 2.30
CA LYS A 3 15.54 2.52 3.50
C LYS A 3 15.07 3.96 3.56
N ILE A 4 14.51 4.36 4.67
CA ILE A 4 13.92 5.67 4.92
C ILE A 4 14.62 6.29 6.11
N ASN A 5 15.21 7.48 5.92
CA ASN A 5 15.92 8.21 6.95
C ASN A 5 15.33 9.62 7.12
N ASN A 6 14.76 9.89 8.29
CA ASN A 6 14.21 11.19 8.69
C ASN A 6 13.23 11.80 7.67
N LEU A 7 12.45 10.95 6.97
CA LEU A 7 11.55 11.38 5.92
C LEU A 7 10.44 12.25 6.51
N THR A 8 10.32 13.47 5.97
CA THR A 8 9.40 14.48 6.47
C THR A 8 8.60 15.11 5.34
N LYS A 9 7.31 15.31 5.57
CA LYS A 9 6.42 16.06 4.67
C LYS A 9 5.63 17.10 5.43
N LYS A 10 5.84 18.37 5.05
CA LYS A 10 5.09 19.52 5.56
C LYS A 10 4.26 20.14 4.42
N TYR A 11 2.98 20.39 4.66
CA TYR A 11 2.08 21.13 3.78
C TYR A 11 1.68 22.44 4.47
N LYS A 12 2.22 23.56 4.02
CA LYS A 12 2.06 24.86 4.70
C LYS A 12 2.38 24.70 6.21
N ASP A 13 1.38 24.77 7.05
CA ASP A 13 1.54 24.67 8.51
C ASP A 13 1.30 23.26 9.07
N LYS A 14 0.82 22.33 8.24
CA LYS A 14 0.54 20.96 8.67
C LYS A 14 1.73 20.04 8.40
N LEU A 15 2.29 19.45 9.47
CA LEU A 15 3.26 18.37 9.39
C LEU A 15 2.51 17.06 9.19
N ALA A 16 2.59 16.51 7.99
CA ALA A 16 1.84 15.31 7.61
C ALA A 16 2.63 14.02 7.84
N VAL A 17 3.96 14.08 7.74
CA VAL A 17 4.90 13.00 8.11
C VAL A 17 6.08 13.67 8.79
N ASP A 18 6.47 13.16 9.96
CA ASP A 18 7.48 13.74 10.84
C ASP A 18 8.60 12.73 11.13
N ASN A 19 9.78 12.98 10.56
CA ASN A 19 11.01 12.22 10.83
C ASN A 19 10.83 10.69 10.76
N LEU A 20 10.12 10.20 9.75
CA LEU A 20 9.91 8.76 9.57
C LEU A 20 11.23 8.06 9.28
N ASN A 21 11.56 7.06 10.10
CA ASN A 21 12.70 6.16 9.93
C ASN A 21 12.18 4.74 9.83
N LEU A 22 12.49 4.04 8.72
CA LEU A 22 11.95 2.71 8.45
C LEU A 22 12.82 1.97 7.44
N GLU A 23 13.00 0.67 7.64
CA GLU A 23 13.58 -0.23 6.67
C GLU A 23 12.58 -1.33 6.31
N ILE A 24 12.36 -1.56 5.01
CA ILE A 24 11.49 -2.62 4.47
C ILE A 24 12.34 -3.55 3.62
N LYS A 25 12.27 -4.85 3.93
CA LYS A 25 13.06 -5.88 3.25
C LYS A 25 12.47 -6.23 1.88
N THR A 26 13.31 -6.73 0.99
CA THR A 26 12.84 -7.23 -0.31
C THR A 26 11.90 -8.43 -0.12
N GLY A 27 10.76 -8.43 -0.81
CA GLY A 27 9.74 -9.49 -0.71
C GLY A 27 8.86 -9.41 0.54
N GLU A 28 9.09 -8.44 1.43
CA GLU A 28 8.29 -8.24 2.62
C GLU A 28 6.91 -7.66 2.27
N LEU A 29 5.86 -8.15 2.93
CA LEU A 29 4.59 -7.47 3.01
C LEU A 29 4.55 -6.64 4.30
N PHE A 30 4.67 -5.34 4.14
CA PHE A 30 4.72 -4.37 5.22
C PHE A 30 3.44 -3.54 5.27
N SER A 31 2.80 -3.43 6.41
CA SER A 31 1.64 -2.57 6.60
C SER A 31 1.98 -1.31 7.40
N LEU A 32 1.51 -0.16 6.89
CA LEU A 32 1.35 1.07 7.67
C LEU A 32 -0.09 1.13 8.19
N LEU A 33 -0.26 0.86 9.48
CA LEU A 33 -1.55 0.90 10.18
C LEU A 33 -1.68 2.22 10.95
N GLY A 34 -2.86 2.80 10.99
CA GLY A 34 -3.12 4.02 11.76
C GLY A 34 -4.47 4.62 11.45
N THR A 35 -4.90 5.56 12.26
CA THR A 35 -6.16 6.29 12.07
C THR A 35 -6.14 7.17 10.82
N ASN A 36 -7.30 7.69 10.43
CA ASN A 36 -7.39 8.65 9.32
C ASN A 36 -6.60 9.91 9.67
N GLY A 37 -5.79 10.37 8.72
CA GLY A 37 -4.90 11.52 8.93
C GLY A 37 -3.57 11.21 9.63
N ALA A 38 -3.26 9.94 9.95
CA ALA A 38 -2.00 9.55 10.57
C ALA A 38 -0.75 9.71 9.67
N GLY A 39 -0.92 10.02 8.36
CA GLY A 39 0.20 10.24 7.43
C GLY A 39 0.44 9.09 6.45
N LYS A 40 -0.30 7.98 6.52
CA LYS A 40 -0.12 6.77 5.71
C LYS A 40 -0.09 7.04 4.20
N THR A 41 -1.17 7.60 3.64
CA THR A 41 -1.28 7.95 2.21
C THR A 41 -0.20 8.94 1.78
N THR A 42 0.16 9.91 2.64
CA THR A 42 1.24 10.85 2.35
C THR A 42 2.58 10.13 2.23
N THR A 43 2.85 9.17 3.10
CA THR A 43 4.06 8.33 3.05
C THR A 43 4.10 7.53 1.75
N ILE A 44 3.02 6.82 1.39
CA ILE A 44 2.95 6.10 0.10
C ILE A 44 3.16 7.05 -1.09
N LYS A 45 2.53 8.22 -1.10
CA LYS A 45 2.70 9.19 -2.19
C LYS A 45 4.15 9.67 -2.34
N MET A 46 4.89 9.84 -1.25
CA MET A 46 6.32 10.13 -1.32
C MET A 46 7.11 8.95 -1.87
N LEU A 47 6.94 7.74 -1.29
CA LEU A 47 7.68 6.55 -1.70
C LEU A 47 7.40 6.14 -3.14
N SER A 48 6.18 6.39 -3.64
CA SER A 48 5.79 6.15 -5.04
C SER A 48 6.16 7.29 -5.99
N THR A 49 6.94 8.27 -5.53
CA THR A 49 7.39 9.44 -6.31
C THR A 49 6.28 10.36 -6.84
N LEU A 50 5.07 10.27 -6.30
CA LEU A 50 3.94 11.12 -6.69
C LEU A 50 4.06 12.53 -6.11
N ILE A 51 4.72 12.67 -4.95
CA ILE A 51 5.03 13.95 -4.32
C ILE A 51 6.46 13.93 -3.78
N LEU A 52 7.12 15.07 -3.79
CA LEU A 52 8.45 15.20 -3.19
C LEU A 52 8.38 15.33 -1.68
N PRO A 53 9.31 14.73 -0.92
CA PRO A 53 9.47 15.00 0.50
C PRO A 53 9.88 16.47 0.74
N THR A 54 9.65 16.96 1.95
CA THR A 54 10.17 18.26 2.40
C THR A 54 11.63 18.14 2.83
N SER A 55 11.96 17.02 3.50
CA SER A 55 13.33 16.67 3.92
C SER A 55 13.44 15.17 4.17
N GLY A 56 14.65 14.70 4.43
CA GLY A 56 14.95 13.28 4.63
C GLY A 56 15.40 12.60 3.34
N GLU A 57 15.85 11.38 3.48
CA GLU A 57 16.41 10.58 2.39
C GLU A 57 15.71 9.23 2.30
N VAL A 58 15.51 8.76 1.08
CA VAL A 58 14.97 7.41 0.82
C VAL A 58 15.80 6.75 -0.26
N ASP A 59 16.28 5.54 0.05
CA ASP A 59 16.90 4.63 -0.90
C ASP A 59 15.92 3.50 -1.25
N ILE A 60 15.70 3.30 -2.52
CA ILE A 60 14.90 2.19 -3.06
C ILE A 60 15.78 1.34 -3.97
N ASN A 61 16.21 0.17 -3.50
CA ASN A 61 17.09 -0.72 -4.25
C ASN A 61 18.37 -0.04 -4.74
N ASN A 62 19.05 0.74 -3.90
CA ASN A 62 20.23 1.56 -4.17
C ASN A 62 19.97 2.71 -5.17
N LEU A 63 18.74 3.17 -5.27
CA LEU A 63 18.33 4.33 -6.05
C LEU A 63 17.81 5.43 -5.11
N ASP A 64 18.33 6.64 -5.26
CA ASP A 64 17.85 7.81 -4.51
C ASP A 64 16.45 8.22 -4.99
N LEU A 65 15.50 8.38 -4.06
CA LEU A 65 14.09 8.65 -4.38
C LEU A 65 13.88 9.87 -5.27
N VAL A 66 14.69 10.90 -5.10
CA VAL A 66 14.55 12.18 -5.81
C VAL A 66 15.38 12.19 -7.09
N LYS A 67 16.66 11.82 -6.98
CA LYS A 67 17.61 11.87 -8.11
C LYS A 67 17.33 10.82 -9.17
N ASP A 68 16.95 9.61 -8.75
CA ASP A 68 16.69 8.46 -9.62
C ASP A 68 15.21 8.17 -9.82
N SER A 69 14.33 9.16 -9.61
CA SER A 69 12.87 8.97 -9.64
C SER A 69 12.35 8.30 -10.91
N SER A 70 12.96 8.58 -12.07
CA SER A 70 12.59 7.93 -13.34
C SER A 70 12.87 6.44 -13.34
N LYS A 71 14.03 6.01 -12.85
CA LYS A 71 14.38 4.58 -12.72
C LYS A 71 13.53 3.86 -11.68
N ILE A 72 13.19 4.57 -10.58
CA ILE A 72 12.31 4.03 -9.55
C ILE A 72 10.93 3.76 -10.13
N LYS A 73 10.36 4.65 -10.95
CA LYS A 73 9.04 4.45 -11.62
C LYS A 73 8.97 3.21 -12.52
N GLU A 74 10.10 2.71 -13.01
CA GLU A 74 10.15 1.49 -13.82
C GLU A 74 9.98 0.22 -12.97
N ILE A 75 10.34 0.27 -11.68
CA ILE A 75 10.34 -0.88 -10.78
C ILE A 75 9.25 -0.87 -9.72
N ILE A 76 8.47 0.21 -9.64
CA ILE A 76 7.35 0.34 -8.70
C ILE A 76 6.02 0.43 -9.43
N ASN A 77 4.94 0.16 -8.71
CA ASN A 77 3.60 0.58 -9.12
C ASN A 77 2.73 0.85 -7.88
N ILE A 78 1.58 1.50 -8.10
CA ILE A 78 0.65 1.88 -7.04
C ILE A 78 -0.79 1.58 -7.45
N SER A 79 -1.56 0.99 -6.53
CA SER A 79 -3.02 1.03 -6.56
C SER A 79 -3.49 2.05 -5.51
N PRO A 80 -3.91 3.24 -5.92
CA PRO A 80 -4.33 4.30 -5.00
C PRO A 80 -5.66 3.96 -4.33
N GLN A 81 -6.01 4.72 -3.29
CA GLN A 81 -7.29 4.57 -2.56
C GLN A 81 -8.49 4.72 -3.50
N GLU A 82 -8.50 5.75 -4.34
CA GLU A 82 -9.47 5.87 -5.43
C GLU A 82 -9.08 4.93 -6.57
N THR A 83 -10.05 4.17 -7.08
CA THR A 83 -9.77 3.20 -8.13
C THR A 83 -9.32 3.89 -9.43
N ALA A 84 -8.06 3.66 -9.82
CA ALA A 84 -7.46 4.23 -11.02
C ALA A 84 -7.75 3.34 -12.25
N VAL A 85 -8.98 3.41 -12.77
CA VAL A 85 -9.42 2.67 -13.94
C VAL A 85 -10.04 3.61 -14.97
N ALA A 86 -9.85 3.33 -16.26
CA ALA A 86 -10.53 4.06 -17.33
C ALA A 86 -12.00 3.65 -17.37
N SER A 87 -12.87 4.45 -16.76
CA SER A 87 -14.26 4.14 -16.45
C SER A 87 -15.12 3.77 -17.68
N ASN A 88 -14.81 4.32 -18.86
CA ASN A 88 -15.54 4.08 -20.11
C ASN A 88 -15.00 2.89 -20.92
N LEU A 89 -13.83 2.37 -20.58
CA LEU A 89 -13.26 1.15 -21.16
C LEU A 89 -13.81 -0.08 -20.44
N THR A 90 -13.87 -1.20 -21.15
CA THR A 90 -14.15 -2.52 -20.57
C THR A 90 -12.97 -2.97 -19.69
N VAL A 91 -13.17 -4.02 -18.90
CA VAL A 91 -12.11 -4.65 -18.13
C VAL A 91 -10.94 -5.06 -19.01
N LEU A 92 -11.24 -5.74 -20.12
CA LEU A 92 -10.22 -6.21 -21.06
C LEU A 92 -9.47 -5.05 -21.72
N GLU A 93 -10.19 -4.01 -22.17
CA GLU A 93 -9.58 -2.81 -22.75
C GLU A 93 -8.69 -2.06 -21.78
N ASN A 94 -9.07 -1.98 -20.50
CA ASN A 94 -8.21 -1.39 -19.44
C ASN A 94 -6.87 -2.14 -19.32
N LEU A 95 -6.91 -3.47 -19.30
CA LEU A 95 -5.70 -4.29 -19.23
C LEU A 95 -4.82 -4.12 -20.47
N TYR A 96 -5.40 -4.17 -21.68
CA TYR A 96 -4.66 -3.95 -22.93
C TYR A 96 -4.09 -2.52 -23.02
N PHE A 97 -4.85 -1.52 -22.61
CA PHE A 97 -4.42 -0.13 -22.60
C PHE A 97 -3.16 0.06 -21.73
N MET A 98 -3.20 -0.47 -20.50
CA MET A 98 -2.06 -0.37 -19.59
C MET A 98 -0.87 -1.23 -20.05
N ALA A 99 -1.11 -2.43 -20.59
CA ALA A 99 -0.06 -3.23 -21.18
C ALA A 99 0.62 -2.53 -22.37
N GLY A 100 -0.13 -1.74 -23.13
CA GLY A 100 0.40 -0.90 -24.21
C GLY A 100 1.25 0.26 -23.69
N ILE A 101 0.80 0.97 -22.65
CA ILE A 101 1.57 2.07 -22.02
C ILE A 101 2.92 1.58 -21.51
N TYR A 102 2.93 0.43 -20.82
CA TYR A 102 4.16 -0.17 -20.29
C TYR A 102 4.96 -0.99 -21.32
N GLN A 103 4.50 -1.05 -22.56
CA GLN A 103 5.14 -1.80 -23.67
C GLN A 103 5.48 -3.25 -23.27
N ILE A 104 4.51 -3.92 -22.61
CA ILE A 104 4.72 -5.26 -22.07
C ILE A 104 4.96 -6.27 -23.19
N PRO A 105 6.11 -6.98 -23.23
CA PRO A 105 6.33 -8.11 -24.11
C PRO A 105 5.31 -9.22 -23.80
N ASN A 106 4.79 -9.91 -24.82
CA ASN A 106 3.82 -11.00 -24.64
C ASN A 106 2.62 -10.60 -23.77
N LYS A 107 2.08 -9.39 -24.03
CA LYS A 107 0.99 -8.79 -23.23
C LYS A 107 -0.23 -9.70 -23.11
N GLU A 108 -0.51 -10.55 -24.10
CA GLU A 108 -1.61 -11.50 -24.09
C GLU A 108 -1.50 -12.51 -22.94
N ASP A 109 -0.31 -13.05 -22.71
CA ASP A 109 -0.06 -14.02 -21.64
C ASP A 109 -0.14 -13.36 -20.27
N LYS A 110 0.43 -12.14 -20.15
CA LYS A 110 0.34 -11.36 -18.91
C LYS A 110 -1.10 -10.98 -18.58
N ILE A 111 -1.89 -10.56 -19.57
CA ILE A 111 -3.30 -10.24 -19.38
C ILE A 111 -4.08 -11.49 -18.96
N LYS A 112 -3.87 -12.65 -19.60
CA LYS A 112 -4.50 -13.92 -19.21
C LYS A 112 -4.15 -14.30 -17.77
N GLU A 113 -2.88 -14.17 -17.38
CA GLU A 113 -2.43 -14.40 -15.99
C GLU A 113 -3.23 -13.54 -15.00
N LEU A 114 -3.32 -12.23 -15.24
CA LEU A 114 -4.03 -11.30 -14.37
C LEU A 114 -5.53 -11.55 -14.32
N ILE A 115 -6.17 -11.85 -15.48
CA ILE A 115 -7.57 -12.22 -15.53
C ILE A 115 -7.85 -13.41 -14.60
N LYS A 116 -7.04 -14.46 -14.70
CA LYS A 116 -7.17 -15.67 -13.88
C LYS A 116 -6.90 -15.37 -12.40
N LEU A 117 -5.83 -14.62 -12.11
CA LEU A 117 -5.44 -14.29 -10.73
C LEU A 117 -6.54 -13.52 -9.99
N PHE A 118 -7.18 -12.57 -10.66
CA PHE A 118 -8.21 -11.70 -10.07
C PHE A 118 -9.64 -12.19 -10.32
N LYS A 119 -9.82 -13.34 -11.01
CA LYS A 119 -11.12 -13.92 -11.37
C LYS A 119 -12.01 -12.90 -12.11
N LEU A 120 -11.49 -12.34 -13.21
CA LEU A 120 -12.16 -11.29 -13.99
C LEU A 120 -12.92 -11.83 -15.23
N GLU A 121 -12.91 -13.14 -15.44
CA GLU A 121 -13.44 -13.80 -16.67
C GLU A 121 -14.88 -13.37 -17.00
N GLU A 122 -15.75 -13.31 -16.00
CA GLU A 122 -17.18 -13.03 -16.18
C GLU A 122 -17.48 -11.57 -16.52
N VAL A 123 -16.54 -10.66 -16.23
CA VAL A 123 -16.72 -9.21 -16.36
C VAL A 123 -15.90 -8.56 -17.48
N LEU A 124 -15.15 -9.35 -18.28
CA LEU A 124 -14.19 -8.85 -19.27
C LEU A 124 -14.77 -7.83 -20.24
N LYS A 125 -16.03 -8.02 -20.66
CA LYS A 125 -16.73 -7.15 -21.63
C LYS A 125 -17.52 -6.02 -20.96
N GLN A 126 -17.57 -5.97 -19.63
CA GLN A 126 -18.28 -4.91 -18.91
C GLN A 126 -17.40 -3.66 -18.81
N LYS A 127 -18.01 -2.49 -18.95
CA LYS A 127 -17.30 -1.21 -18.73
C LYS A 127 -16.96 -1.05 -17.26
N ALA A 128 -15.77 -0.53 -16.96
CA ALA A 128 -15.30 -0.39 -15.59
C ALA A 128 -16.26 0.39 -14.67
N LYS A 129 -16.95 1.41 -15.19
CA LYS A 129 -17.96 2.17 -14.44
C LYS A 129 -19.21 1.38 -14.02
N THR A 130 -19.48 0.23 -14.66
CA THR A 130 -20.65 -0.61 -14.33
C THR A 130 -20.32 -1.77 -13.42
N LEU A 131 -19.06 -1.92 -13.05
CA LEU A 131 -18.59 -2.95 -12.12
C LEU A 131 -19.00 -2.63 -10.69
N SER A 132 -19.19 -3.68 -9.88
CA SER A 132 -19.23 -3.52 -8.42
C SER A 132 -17.91 -2.96 -7.90
N GLY A 133 -17.91 -2.31 -6.72
CA GLY A 133 -16.70 -1.79 -6.09
C GLY A 133 -15.60 -2.85 -5.95
N GLY A 134 -15.96 -4.08 -5.62
CA GLY A 134 -15.03 -5.21 -5.53
C GLY A 134 -14.33 -5.52 -6.86
N TYR A 135 -15.07 -5.58 -7.96
CA TYR A 135 -14.48 -5.80 -9.27
C TYR A 135 -13.66 -4.59 -9.76
N GLN A 136 -14.10 -3.36 -9.49
CA GLN A 136 -13.29 -2.17 -9.79
C GLN A 136 -11.96 -2.20 -9.04
N ARG A 137 -11.97 -2.60 -7.77
CA ARG A 137 -10.76 -2.72 -6.95
C ARG A 137 -9.83 -3.83 -7.47
N LYS A 138 -10.38 -5.00 -7.77
CA LYS A 138 -9.63 -6.11 -8.40
C LYS A 138 -8.97 -5.66 -9.71
N LEU A 139 -9.69 -4.94 -10.57
CA LEU A 139 -9.14 -4.40 -11.82
C LEU A 139 -8.04 -3.37 -11.56
N SER A 140 -8.22 -2.44 -10.61
CA SER A 140 -7.20 -1.44 -10.26
C SER A 140 -5.89 -2.09 -9.82
N ILE A 141 -5.97 -3.13 -8.97
CA ILE A 141 -4.77 -3.84 -8.49
C ILE A 141 -4.18 -4.71 -9.63
N ALA A 142 -5.01 -5.36 -10.45
CA ALA A 142 -4.53 -6.09 -11.62
C ALA A 142 -3.73 -5.19 -12.57
N ILE A 143 -4.22 -3.99 -12.84
CA ILE A 143 -3.51 -2.97 -13.62
C ILE A 143 -2.16 -2.61 -12.98
N SER A 144 -2.11 -2.45 -11.66
CA SER A 144 -0.86 -2.11 -10.96
C SER A 144 0.18 -3.24 -10.97
N LEU A 145 -0.20 -4.44 -11.39
CA LEU A 145 0.69 -5.59 -11.56
C LEU A 145 1.11 -5.85 -13.02
N ILE A 146 0.65 -5.03 -13.97
CA ILE A 146 0.84 -5.28 -15.40
C ILE A 146 2.32 -5.29 -15.80
N ASN A 147 3.14 -4.42 -15.20
CA ASN A 147 4.56 -4.28 -15.47
C ASN A 147 5.47 -5.13 -14.56
N ASN A 148 4.92 -6.10 -13.81
CA ASN A 148 5.65 -6.93 -12.84
C ASN A 148 6.52 -6.09 -11.88
N PRO A 149 5.94 -5.15 -11.11
CA PRO A 149 6.72 -4.26 -10.27
C PRO A 149 7.49 -5.04 -9.20
N LYS A 150 8.71 -4.59 -8.88
CA LYS A 150 9.48 -5.10 -7.73
C LYS A 150 8.89 -4.65 -6.40
N ILE A 151 8.22 -3.49 -6.42
CA ILE A 151 7.58 -2.90 -5.26
C ILE A 151 6.17 -2.45 -5.65
N LEU A 152 5.18 -2.88 -4.89
CA LEU A 152 3.78 -2.54 -5.07
C LEU A 152 3.28 -1.77 -3.85
N PHE A 153 2.74 -0.58 -4.10
CA PHE A 153 2.05 0.21 -3.09
C PHE A 153 0.54 0.00 -3.20
N LEU A 154 -0.10 -0.36 -2.07
CA LEU A 154 -1.55 -0.55 -1.96
C LEU A 154 -2.10 0.43 -0.92
N ASP A 155 -2.78 1.48 -1.37
CA ASP A 155 -3.36 2.48 -0.47
C ASP A 155 -4.81 2.11 -0.16
N GLU A 156 -5.08 1.66 1.08
CA GLU A 156 -6.40 1.24 1.56
C GLU A 156 -7.10 0.23 0.60
N PRO A 157 -6.47 -0.92 0.25
CA PRO A 157 -6.93 -1.76 -0.87
C PRO A 157 -8.31 -2.38 -0.65
N THR A 158 -8.78 -2.51 0.57
CA THR A 158 -10.07 -3.15 0.88
C THR A 158 -11.13 -2.18 1.39
N LEU A 159 -10.83 -0.87 1.34
CA LEU A 159 -11.78 0.15 1.79
C LEU A 159 -13.10 0.06 1.01
N GLY A 160 -14.21 -0.03 1.76
CA GLY A 160 -15.56 -0.06 1.18
C GLY A 160 -15.95 -1.40 0.55
N LEU A 161 -15.14 -2.45 0.68
CA LEU A 161 -15.47 -3.79 0.21
C LEU A 161 -16.31 -4.54 1.26
N ASP A 162 -17.23 -5.37 0.78
CA ASP A 162 -17.88 -6.38 1.62
C ASP A 162 -16.89 -7.45 2.11
N VAL A 163 -17.30 -8.23 3.11
CA VAL A 163 -16.44 -9.23 3.77
C VAL A 163 -15.89 -10.27 2.78
N ILE A 164 -16.73 -10.76 1.86
CA ILE A 164 -16.33 -11.80 0.88
C ILE A 164 -15.31 -11.23 -0.10
N SER A 165 -15.59 -10.08 -0.69
CA SER A 165 -14.69 -9.38 -1.61
C SER A 165 -13.34 -9.05 -0.96
N ARG A 166 -13.34 -8.65 0.32
CA ARG A 166 -12.13 -8.40 1.11
C ARG A 166 -11.29 -9.66 1.25
N HIS A 167 -11.86 -10.76 1.70
CA HIS A 167 -11.14 -12.03 1.85
C HIS A 167 -10.61 -12.58 0.52
N ASP A 168 -11.37 -12.43 -0.56
CA ASP A 168 -10.90 -12.81 -1.91
C ASP A 168 -9.67 -11.99 -2.33
N LEU A 169 -9.67 -10.68 -2.03
CA LEU A 169 -8.55 -9.82 -2.35
C LEU A 169 -7.32 -10.13 -1.48
N TRP A 170 -7.51 -10.45 -0.20
CA TRP A 170 -6.42 -10.88 0.69
C TRP A 170 -5.70 -12.11 0.16
N LYS A 171 -6.45 -13.12 -0.31
CA LYS A 171 -5.85 -14.32 -0.93
C LYS A 171 -4.95 -13.98 -2.13
N VAL A 172 -5.38 -13.00 -2.95
CA VAL A 172 -4.57 -12.55 -4.07
C VAL A 172 -3.30 -11.83 -3.59
N ILE A 173 -3.41 -10.96 -2.60
CA ILE A 173 -2.25 -10.24 -2.03
C ILE A 173 -1.26 -11.24 -1.41
N GLU A 174 -1.73 -12.26 -0.69
CA GLU A 174 -0.88 -13.33 -0.14
C GLU A 174 -0.08 -14.09 -1.22
N LEU A 175 -0.68 -14.34 -2.39
CA LEU A 175 0.02 -15.01 -3.52
C LEU A 175 1.17 -14.18 -4.10
N LEU A 176 1.18 -12.87 -3.86
CA LEU A 176 2.25 -11.96 -4.29
C LEU A 176 3.39 -11.88 -3.27
N LYS A 177 3.16 -12.29 -2.03
CA LYS A 177 4.13 -12.25 -0.93
C LYS A 177 5.40 -13.05 -1.28
N GLY A 178 6.55 -12.52 -0.92
CA GLY A 178 7.85 -13.12 -1.24
C GLY A 178 8.34 -12.87 -2.67
N LYS A 179 7.43 -12.58 -3.62
CA LYS A 179 7.76 -12.28 -5.03
C LYS A 179 7.89 -10.78 -5.27
N THR A 180 6.99 -10.01 -4.67
CA THR A 180 6.93 -8.56 -4.78
C THR A 180 7.00 -7.98 -3.37
N THR A 181 7.77 -6.91 -3.17
CA THR A 181 7.73 -6.14 -1.92
C THR A 181 6.44 -5.34 -1.91
N ILE A 182 5.60 -5.50 -0.89
CA ILE A 182 4.29 -4.85 -0.82
C ILE A 182 4.28 -3.90 0.37
N ILE A 183 3.90 -2.65 0.12
CA ILE A 183 3.62 -1.67 1.15
C ILE A 183 2.12 -1.38 1.12
N LEU A 184 1.45 -1.79 2.18
CA LEU A 184 0.01 -1.67 2.35
C LEU A 184 -0.28 -0.56 3.36
N THR A 185 -1.20 0.35 3.06
CA THR A 185 -1.81 1.19 4.10
C THR A 185 -3.19 0.69 4.45
N THR A 186 -3.52 0.74 5.70
CA THR A 186 -4.87 0.38 6.17
C THR A 186 -5.20 1.04 7.50
N HIS A 187 -6.46 1.13 7.81
CA HIS A 187 -6.98 1.40 9.15
C HIS A 187 -7.70 0.18 9.74
N TYR A 188 -7.77 -0.93 8.98
CA TYR A 188 -8.33 -2.20 9.45
C TYR A 188 -7.23 -3.03 10.11
N MET A 189 -7.36 -3.23 11.43
CA MET A 189 -6.40 -3.99 12.24
C MET A 189 -6.30 -5.45 11.79
N GLU A 190 -7.45 -6.07 11.47
CA GLU A 190 -7.53 -7.44 10.95
C GLU A 190 -6.72 -7.62 9.66
N GLU A 191 -6.82 -6.66 8.72
CA GLU A 191 -6.06 -6.69 7.47
C GLU A 191 -4.55 -6.64 7.71
N ALA A 192 -4.11 -5.73 8.57
CA ALA A 192 -2.70 -5.62 8.94
C ALA A 192 -2.20 -6.89 9.64
N GLU A 193 -2.98 -7.45 10.56
CA GLU A 193 -2.61 -8.65 11.33
C GLU A 193 -2.50 -9.90 10.44
N VAL A 194 -3.47 -10.11 9.54
CA VAL A 194 -3.53 -11.30 8.70
C VAL A 194 -2.48 -11.29 7.59
N LEU A 195 -2.28 -10.15 6.94
CA LEU A 195 -1.44 -10.10 5.73
C LEU A 195 0.03 -9.83 6.01
N SER A 196 0.37 -9.05 7.05
CA SER A 196 1.69 -8.43 7.13
C SER A 196 2.74 -9.29 7.80
N ASP A 197 3.97 -9.22 7.30
CA ASP A 197 5.14 -9.74 7.99
C ASP A 197 5.52 -8.83 9.16
N ARG A 198 5.46 -7.51 8.96
CA ARG A 198 5.59 -6.49 10.00
C ARG A 198 4.59 -5.36 9.80
N ILE A 199 4.24 -4.74 10.89
CA ILE A 199 3.27 -3.64 10.97
C ILE A 199 3.98 -2.44 11.58
N GLY A 200 3.91 -1.30 10.89
CA GLY A 200 4.28 0.00 11.45
C GLY A 200 3.01 0.75 11.87
N ILE A 201 2.91 1.10 13.13
CA ILE A 201 1.79 1.89 13.65
C ILE A 201 2.13 3.37 13.52
N MET A 202 1.29 4.09 12.77
CA MET A 202 1.43 5.54 12.57
C MET A 202 0.38 6.31 13.38
N ASN A 203 0.81 7.36 14.05
CA ASN A 203 -0.06 8.35 14.69
C ASN A 203 0.49 9.76 14.48
N LYS A 204 -0.39 10.71 14.12
CA LYS A 204 -0.06 12.15 13.96
C LYS A 204 1.22 12.41 13.14
N GLY A 205 1.44 11.65 12.06
CA GLY A 205 2.59 11.78 11.17
C GLY A 205 3.83 11.02 11.59
N LYS A 206 3.85 10.36 12.74
CA LYS A 206 4.99 9.63 13.28
C LYS A 206 4.77 8.12 13.20
N LEU A 207 5.86 7.38 13.00
CA LEU A 207 5.89 5.93 13.24
C LEU A 207 6.17 5.73 14.74
N ILE A 208 5.16 5.29 15.48
CA ILE A 208 5.24 5.18 16.93
C ILE A 208 5.65 3.77 17.38
N GLU A 209 5.30 2.74 16.59
CA GLU A 209 5.68 1.36 16.86
C GLU A 209 5.91 0.57 15.58
N LEU A 210 6.78 -0.45 15.68
CA LEU A 210 7.14 -1.33 14.59
C LEU A 210 7.40 -2.75 15.09
N GLY A 211 6.77 -3.73 14.48
CA GLY A 211 6.98 -5.14 14.80
C GLY A 211 6.01 -6.06 14.10
N THR A 212 6.12 -7.36 14.35
CA THR A 212 5.08 -8.34 14.01
C THR A 212 3.88 -8.14 14.93
N SER A 213 2.68 -8.61 14.53
CA SER A 213 1.48 -8.57 15.39
C SER A 213 1.77 -9.15 16.79
N LYS A 214 2.46 -10.30 16.85
CA LYS A 214 2.82 -10.96 18.12
C LYS A 214 3.75 -10.13 19.00
N GLU A 215 4.73 -9.45 18.41
CA GLU A 215 5.64 -8.57 19.16
C GLU A 215 4.91 -7.35 19.72
N LEU A 216 4.00 -6.75 18.94
CA LEU A 216 3.20 -5.61 19.34
C LEU A 216 2.23 -5.97 20.48
N ILE A 217 1.54 -7.14 20.39
CA ILE A 217 0.69 -7.67 21.47
C ILE A 217 1.51 -7.87 22.76
N LYS A 218 2.68 -8.50 22.65
CA LYS A 218 3.55 -8.73 23.80
C LYS A 218 4.04 -7.43 24.43
N LYS A 219 4.45 -6.44 23.61
CA LYS A 219 4.93 -5.14 24.07
C LYS A 219 3.83 -4.38 24.79
N ALA A 220 2.63 -4.34 24.23
CA ALA A 220 1.47 -3.69 24.84
C ALA A 220 0.91 -4.46 26.06
N LYS A 221 1.35 -5.72 26.28
CA LYS A 221 0.84 -6.61 27.34
C LYS A 221 -0.68 -6.80 27.26
N THR A 222 -1.20 -7.05 26.05
CA THR A 222 -2.61 -7.28 25.77
C THR A 222 -2.87 -8.72 25.33
N LYS A 223 -4.14 -9.08 25.09
CA LYS A 223 -4.52 -10.45 24.70
C LYS A 223 -4.65 -10.60 23.16
N ASN A 224 -4.95 -9.53 22.46
CA ASN A 224 -5.15 -9.51 21.01
C ASN A 224 -4.54 -8.24 20.40
N PHE A 225 -4.50 -8.19 19.08
CA PHE A 225 -3.86 -7.10 18.34
C PHE A 225 -4.68 -5.80 18.38
N GLU A 226 -6.01 -5.89 18.43
CA GLU A 226 -6.88 -4.72 18.52
C GLU A 226 -6.65 -3.94 19.82
N ASP A 227 -6.63 -4.64 20.96
CA ASP A 227 -6.31 -4.04 22.25
C ASP A 227 -4.88 -3.46 22.28
N ALA A 228 -3.94 -4.13 21.61
CA ALA A 228 -2.56 -3.65 21.50
C ALA A 228 -2.48 -2.32 20.73
N PHE A 229 -3.15 -2.25 19.59
CA PHE A 229 -3.20 -1.03 18.78
C PHE A 229 -3.83 0.14 19.54
N ILE A 230 -4.97 -0.08 20.18
CA ILE A 230 -5.66 0.96 20.96
C ILE A 230 -4.74 1.50 22.04
N LYS A 231 -4.13 0.59 22.83
CA LYS A 231 -3.25 0.97 23.93
C LYS A 231 -2.02 1.74 23.48
N ILE A 232 -1.36 1.31 22.39
CA ILE A 232 -0.20 2.00 21.82
C ILE A 232 -0.57 3.43 21.38
N ILE A 233 -1.72 3.62 20.76
CA ILE A 233 -2.23 4.95 20.35
C ILE A 233 -2.54 5.83 21.56
N GLU A 234 -3.13 5.27 22.63
CA GLU A 234 -3.45 6.00 23.87
C GLU A 234 -2.20 6.44 24.60
N GLU A 235 -1.19 5.56 24.71
CA GLU A 235 0.08 5.87 25.34
C GLU A 235 0.79 7.03 24.62
N ASP A 236 0.90 7.00 23.28
CA ASP A 236 1.48 8.09 22.47
C ASP A 236 0.70 9.41 22.65
N ASN A 237 -0.64 9.36 22.70
CA ASN A 237 -1.45 10.56 22.90
C ASN A 237 -1.22 11.18 24.30
N ASN A 238 -1.07 10.37 25.34
CA ASN A 238 -0.84 10.82 26.71
C ASN A 238 0.55 11.43 26.90
N GLU A 239 1.59 10.83 26.30
CA GLU A 239 2.94 11.38 26.30
C GLU A 239 3.00 12.76 25.64
N ASN A 240 2.32 12.94 24.50
CA ASN A 240 2.27 14.22 23.81
C ASN A 240 1.45 15.31 24.55
N THR A 241 0.56 14.93 25.47
CA THR A 241 -0.24 15.88 26.27
C THR A 241 0.52 16.39 27.48
N ASN A 242 1.49 15.64 27.99
CA ASN A 242 2.32 16.01 29.17
C ASN A 242 3.53 16.91 28.82
N ILE A 243 3.72 17.26 27.54
CA ILE A 243 4.85 18.08 27.05
C ILE A 243 4.40 19.53 26.75
N CYS A 244 3.12 19.86 26.94
CA CYS A 244 2.56 21.22 26.74
C CYS A 244 2.44 22.02 28.02
#